data_b30f9ecc4a2dda5ec3e098a3776f283a
#
_entry.id   b30f9ecc4a2dda5ec3e098a3776f283a
#
_cell.length_a   1.000
_cell.length_b   1.000
_cell.length_c   1.000
_cell.angle_alpha   90.00
_cell.angle_beta   90.00
_cell.angle_gamma   90.00
#
_symmetry.space_group_name_H-M   'P 1'
#
loop_
_entity.id
_entity.type
_entity.pdbx_description
1 polymer ?
#
loop_
_entity_poly.entity_id
_entity_poly.type
_entity_poly.pdbx_seq_one_letter_code
_entity_poly.pdbx_strand_id
1 'polypeptide(L)'
;MIPISVCIITKNEAENLEKCLASLKPYPFEIVVVDTGSSDNSKEVAYKYTDKVYDFEWINDFSAARNFAASKASHNMIFPMDTDESIKELDWDALECLANQNPKGIGMVKRLDYFEVDGDLRFQEAMIERLYNRKFFRFERVVHEALFPIGNVKLAYYDLPVVIDHTGYIGAKEKLDEKAMRDLKLVLEILE
;
A
#
# COMPACT_ATOMS: atom_id res chain seq x y z
N MET A 1 2.86 -0.25 -23.16
CA MET A 1 2.29 0.17 -21.85
C MET A 1 2.31 -1.01 -20.92
N ILE A 2 3.03 -0.96 -19.78
CA ILE A 2 2.93 -1.98 -18.72
C ILE A 2 1.69 -1.66 -17.88
N PRO A 3 0.70 -2.53 -17.83
CA PRO A 3 -0.44 -2.32 -16.96
C PRO A 3 -0.06 -2.59 -15.50
N ILE A 4 -0.40 -1.66 -14.61
CA ILE A 4 -0.12 -1.70 -13.18
C ILE A 4 -1.43 -1.70 -12.39
N SER A 5 -1.53 -2.58 -11.40
CA SER A 5 -2.66 -2.62 -10.48
C SER A 5 -2.24 -2.05 -9.11
N VAL A 6 -2.92 -1.00 -8.69
CA VAL A 6 -2.85 -0.52 -7.31
C VAL A 6 -3.73 -1.40 -6.44
N CYS A 7 -3.15 -1.95 -5.37
CA CYS A 7 -3.84 -2.82 -4.43
C CYS A 7 -3.87 -2.16 -3.05
N ILE A 8 -5.06 -1.96 -2.50
CA ILE A 8 -5.30 -1.29 -1.23
C ILE A 8 -6.05 -2.25 -0.31
N ILE A 9 -5.60 -2.39 0.94
CA ILE A 9 -6.35 -3.04 2.01
C ILE A 9 -6.92 -1.96 2.93
N THR A 10 -8.17 -2.10 3.38
CA THR A 10 -8.85 -1.08 4.19
C THR A 10 -9.65 -1.69 5.32
N LYS A 11 -9.81 -0.92 6.42
CA LYS A 11 -10.76 -1.19 7.50
C LYS A 11 -11.10 0.09 8.25
N ASN A 12 -12.34 0.56 8.14
CA ASN A 12 -12.84 1.75 8.84
C ASN A 12 -11.99 3.01 8.58
N GLU A 13 -11.67 3.26 7.30
CA GLU A 13 -10.79 4.33 6.86
C GLU A 13 -11.40 5.14 5.69
N ALA A 14 -12.72 5.34 5.70
CA ALA A 14 -13.46 5.93 4.58
C ALA A 14 -12.88 7.28 4.11
N GLU A 15 -12.52 8.17 5.04
CA GLU A 15 -11.98 9.50 4.71
C GLU A 15 -10.58 9.42 4.10
N ASN A 16 -9.70 8.60 4.67
CA ASN A 16 -8.35 8.41 4.15
C ASN A 16 -8.39 7.68 2.81
N LEU A 17 -9.21 6.64 2.69
CA LEU A 17 -9.42 5.90 1.45
C LEU A 17 -9.90 6.81 0.31
N GLU A 18 -10.83 7.76 0.58
CA GLU A 18 -11.28 8.74 -0.41
C GLU A 18 -10.12 9.59 -0.93
N LYS A 19 -9.25 10.09 -0.05
CA LYS A 19 -8.06 10.89 -0.42
C LYS A 19 -7.06 10.06 -1.23
N CYS A 20 -6.78 8.84 -0.78
CA CYS A 20 -5.90 7.89 -1.47
C CYS A 20 -6.40 7.65 -2.90
N LEU A 21 -7.64 7.22 -3.06
CA LEU A 21 -8.24 6.89 -4.35
C LEU A 21 -8.35 8.11 -5.27
N ALA A 22 -8.67 9.29 -4.74
CA ALA A 22 -8.71 10.52 -5.50
C ALA A 22 -7.34 10.87 -6.12
N SER A 23 -6.24 10.61 -5.41
CA SER A 23 -4.87 10.85 -5.89
C SER A 23 -4.46 9.95 -7.05
N LEU A 24 -5.09 8.78 -7.20
CA LEU A 24 -4.83 7.82 -8.27
C LEU A 24 -5.56 8.15 -9.58
N LYS A 25 -6.64 8.93 -9.50
CA LYS A 25 -7.54 9.20 -10.63
C LYS A 25 -6.88 9.79 -11.89
N PRO A 26 -5.81 10.61 -11.80
CA PRO A 26 -5.13 11.13 -12.99
C PRO A 26 -4.36 10.08 -13.81
N TYR A 27 -4.14 8.89 -13.25
CA TYR A 27 -3.25 7.87 -13.81
C TYR A 27 -4.02 6.61 -14.25
N PRO A 28 -3.54 5.87 -15.26
CA PRO A 28 -4.24 4.70 -15.81
C PRO A 28 -4.03 3.43 -14.98
N PHE A 29 -4.09 3.54 -13.67
CA PHE A 29 -4.03 2.38 -12.79
C PHE A 29 -5.32 1.56 -12.84
N GLU A 30 -5.19 0.24 -12.80
CA GLU A 30 -6.26 -0.60 -12.28
C GLU A 30 -6.27 -0.45 -10.76
N ILE A 31 -7.44 -0.27 -10.16
CA ILE A 31 -7.59 -0.14 -8.71
C ILE A 31 -8.32 -1.38 -8.17
N VAL A 32 -7.72 -2.02 -7.17
CA VAL A 32 -8.28 -3.15 -6.41
C VAL A 32 -8.32 -2.76 -4.94
N VAL A 33 -9.50 -2.80 -4.34
CA VAL A 33 -9.69 -2.53 -2.92
C VAL A 33 -10.15 -3.79 -2.21
N VAL A 34 -9.51 -4.12 -1.10
CA VAL A 34 -9.88 -5.24 -0.24
C VAL A 34 -10.29 -4.72 1.13
N ASP A 35 -11.55 -4.90 1.45
CA ASP A 35 -12.11 -4.56 2.75
C ASP A 35 -11.91 -5.72 3.73
N THR A 36 -11.34 -5.44 4.89
CA THR A 36 -11.04 -6.42 5.93
C THR A 36 -12.04 -6.39 7.10
N GLY A 37 -13.28 -5.98 6.81
CA GLY A 37 -14.38 -5.96 7.76
C GLY A 37 -14.69 -4.56 8.29
N SER A 38 -14.86 -3.58 7.40
CA SER A 38 -15.33 -2.24 7.76
C SER A 38 -16.78 -2.23 8.19
N SER A 39 -17.07 -1.37 9.16
CA SER A 39 -18.42 -1.05 9.65
C SER A 39 -18.84 0.38 9.29
N ASP A 40 -17.94 1.17 8.73
CA ASP A 40 -18.19 2.51 8.19
C ASP A 40 -18.51 2.44 6.67
N ASN A 41 -18.53 3.59 6.00
CA ASN A 41 -18.81 3.68 4.57
C ASN A 41 -17.56 3.51 3.67
N SER A 42 -16.50 2.83 4.14
CA SER A 42 -15.27 2.59 3.34
C SER A 42 -15.57 1.86 2.02
N LYS A 43 -16.48 0.87 2.04
CA LYS A 43 -16.84 0.11 0.83
C LYS A 43 -17.59 0.97 -0.18
N GLU A 44 -18.53 1.80 0.27
CA GLU A 44 -19.27 2.74 -0.58
C GLU A 44 -18.32 3.76 -1.22
N VAL A 45 -17.31 4.21 -0.48
CA VAL A 45 -16.25 5.07 -1.00
C VAL A 45 -15.47 4.35 -2.09
N ALA A 46 -15.02 3.13 -1.86
CA ALA A 46 -14.28 2.34 -2.84
C ALA A 46 -15.06 2.15 -4.16
N TYR A 47 -16.36 1.85 -4.09
CA TYR A 47 -17.22 1.66 -5.26
C TYR A 47 -17.40 2.90 -6.15
N LYS A 48 -17.07 4.12 -5.67
CA LYS A 48 -17.04 5.32 -6.51
C LYS A 48 -15.86 5.33 -7.49
N TYR A 49 -14.83 4.52 -7.25
CA TYR A 49 -13.57 4.53 -8.00
C TYR A 49 -13.31 3.25 -8.77
N THR A 50 -13.85 2.12 -8.33
CA THR A 50 -13.62 0.82 -8.95
C THR A 50 -14.75 -0.17 -8.65
N ASP A 51 -15.02 -1.09 -9.59
CA ASP A 51 -15.90 -2.24 -9.36
C ASP A 51 -15.13 -3.42 -8.68
N LYS A 52 -13.81 -3.33 -8.54
CA LYS A 52 -12.95 -4.37 -7.96
C LYS A 52 -12.81 -4.17 -6.45
N VAL A 53 -13.92 -4.29 -5.75
CA VAL A 53 -13.98 -4.25 -4.29
C VAL A 53 -14.30 -5.64 -3.77
N TYR A 54 -13.45 -6.17 -2.89
CA TYR A 54 -13.55 -7.54 -2.39
C TYR A 54 -13.52 -7.56 -0.87
N ASP A 55 -14.21 -8.52 -0.27
CA ASP A 55 -14.15 -8.79 1.16
C ASP A 55 -13.05 -9.81 1.46
N PHE A 56 -12.33 -9.57 2.55
CA PHE A 56 -11.37 -10.50 3.13
C PHE A 56 -11.62 -10.62 4.63
N GLU A 57 -11.93 -11.82 5.10
CA GLU A 57 -12.06 -12.07 6.53
C GLU A 57 -10.70 -11.86 7.20
N TRP A 58 -10.65 -10.95 8.17
CA TRP A 58 -9.40 -10.62 8.85
C TRP A 58 -8.92 -11.77 9.73
N ILE A 59 -7.74 -12.29 9.43
CA ILE A 59 -7.10 -13.44 10.09
C ILE A 59 -5.84 -13.05 10.87
N ASN A 60 -5.71 -11.79 11.25
CA ASN A 60 -4.54 -11.24 11.92
C ASN A 60 -3.23 -11.35 11.11
N ASP A 61 -3.31 -11.27 9.78
CA ASP A 61 -2.17 -11.40 8.88
C ASP A 61 -2.24 -10.37 7.74
N PHE A 62 -1.39 -9.34 7.81
CA PHE A 62 -1.30 -8.31 6.79
C PHE A 62 -0.79 -8.84 5.45
N SER A 63 0.21 -9.76 5.47
CA SER A 63 0.71 -10.37 4.23
C SER A 63 -0.37 -11.16 3.51
N ALA A 64 -1.20 -11.90 4.23
CA ALA A 64 -2.31 -12.64 3.65
C ALA A 64 -3.30 -11.70 2.96
N ALA A 65 -3.68 -10.58 3.59
CA ALA A 65 -4.58 -9.59 3.03
C ALA A 65 -3.98 -8.91 1.77
N ARG A 66 -2.68 -8.51 1.80
CA ARG A 66 -2.00 -7.92 0.63
C ARG A 66 -1.84 -8.91 -0.51
N ASN A 67 -1.50 -10.16 -0.23
CA ASN A 67 -1.39 -11.20 -1.24
C ASN A 67 -2.76 -11.55 -1.84
N PHE A 68 -3.82 -11.53 -1.04
CA PHE A 68 -5.18 -11.68 -1.53
C PHE A 68 -5.55 -10.53 -2.48
N ALA A 69 -5.28 -9.27 -2.10
CA ALA A 69 -5.50 -8.11 -2.97
C ALA A 69 -4.74 -8.25 -4.30
N ALA A 70 -3.45 -8.61 -4.24
CA ALA A 70 -2.66 -8.87 -5.43
C ALA A 70 -3.23 -10.02 -6.29
N SER A 71 -3.85 -11.03 -5.69
CA SER A 71 -4.49 -12.15 -6.44
C SER A 71 -5.72 -11.71 -7.23
N LYS A 72 -6.41 -10.64 -6.80
CA LYS A 72 -7.60 -10.08 -7.47
C LYS A 72 -7.27 -9.12 -8.62
N ALA A 73 -6.02 -8.66 -8.68
CA ALA A 73 -5.55 -7.80 -9.75
C ALA A 73 -5.52 -8.52 -11.11
N SER A 74 -5.82 -7.80 -12.20
CA SER A 74 -5.70 -8.34 -13.56
C SER A 74 -4.25 -8.36 -14.03
N HIS A 75 -3.40 -7.50 -13.46
CA HIS A 75 -2.03 -7.31 -13.91
C HIS A 75 -1.02 -7.98 -12.96
N ASN A 76 0.19 -8.21 -13.48
CA ASN A 76 1.24 -8.82 -12.68
C ASN A 76 2.09 -7.78 -11.93
N MET A 77 2.14 -6.54 -12.45
CA MET A 77 2.80 -5.43 -11.76
C MET A 77 1.84 -4.88 -10.73
N ILE A 78 2.21 -4.97 -9.47
CA ILE A 78 1.41 -4.60 -8.31
C ILE A 78 2.06 -3.40 -7.62
N PHE A 79 1.25 -2.40 -7.33
CA PHE A 79 1.63 -1.22 -6.57
C PHE A 79 0.75 -1.17 -5.30
N PRO A 80 1.21 -1.71 -4.17
CA PRO A 80 0.47 -1.63 -2.91
C PRO A 80 0.46 -0.20 -2.39
N MET A 81 -0.68 0.25 -1.90
CA MET A 81 -0.81 1.53 -1.18
C MET A 81 -1.61 1.33 0.10
N ASP A 82 -1.28 2.12 1.10
CA ASP A 82 -2.04 2.22 2.34
C ASP A 82 -3.10 3.32 2.22
N THR A 83 -4.18 3.24 3.00
CA THR A 83 -5.28 4.21 2.93
C THR A 83 -4.86 5.63 3.35
N ASP A 84 -3.84 5.74 4.20
CA ASP A 84 -3.25 6.99 4.69
C ASP A 84 -2.14 7.55 3.78
N GLU A 85 -1.99 6.98 2.57
CA GLU A 85 -1.06 7.42 1.53
C GLU A 85 -1.79 8.08 0.34
N SER A 86 -1.14 9.04 -0.29
CA SER A 86 -1.61 9.66 -1.54
C SER A 86 -0.45 9.98 -2.48
N ILE A 87 -0.66 9.83 -3.79
CA ILE A 87 0.33 10.23 -4.79
C ILE A 87 0.45 11.75 -4.78
N LYS A 88 1.64 12.26 -4.49
CA LYS A 88 1.98 13.67 -4.57
C LYS A 88 2.54 14.05 -5.93
N GLU A 89 3.50 13.25 -6.42
CA GLU A 89 4.16 13.44 -7.70
C GLU A 89 4.37 12.09 -8.37
N LEU A 90 4.12 12.02 -9.67
CA LEU A 90 4.34 10.82 -10.47
C LEU A 90 4.61 11.21 -11.93
N ASP A 91 5.78 10.84 -12.44
CA ASP A 91 6.07 10.80 -13.86
C ASP A 91 5.70 9.42 -14.41
N TRP A 92 4.53 9.33 -15.06
CA TRP A 92 4.00 8.06 -15.56
C TRP A 92 4.89 7.42 -16.64
N ASP A 93 5.38 8.21 -17.58
CA ASP A 93 6.17 7.70 -18.71
C ASP A 93 7.51 7.14 -18.24
N ALA A 94 8.14 7.84 -17.30
CA ALA A 94 9.39 7.37 -16.68
C ALA A 94 9.16 6.15 -15.79
N LEU A 95 8.07 6.09 -15.00
CA LEU A 95 7.70 4.93 -14.22
C LEU A 95 7.51 3.69 -15.12
N GLU A 96 6.74 3.83 -16.20
CA GLU A 96 6.48 2.75 -17.14
C GLU A 96 7.78 2.25 -17.80
N CYS A 97 8.65 3.18 -18.22
CA CYS A 97 9.95 2.85 -18.81
C CYS A 97 10.82 2.03 -17.84
N LEU A 98 10.95 2.49 -16.59
CA LEU A 98 11.76 1.83 -15.55
C LEU A 98 11.20 0.46 -15.16
N ALA A 99 9.88 0.33 -15.04
CA ALA A 99 9.23 -0.93 -14.74
C ALA A 99 9.44 -1.97 -15.86
N ASN A 100 9.41 -1.53 -17.12
CA ASN A 100 9.73 -2.37 -18.28
C ASN A 100 11.18 -2.87 -18.30
N GLN A 101 12.12 -2.01 -17.92
CA GLN A 101 13.54 -2.34 -17.87
C GLN A 101 13.89 -3.27 -16.70
N ASN A 102 13.09 -3.28 -15.64
CA ASN A 102 13.33 -4.01 -14.40
C ASN A 102 12.20 -4.99 -14.04
N PRO A 103 11.81 -5.93 -14.92
CA PRO A 103 10.62 -6.78 -14.73
C PRO A 103 10.71 -7.73 -13.53
N LYS A 104 11.90 -7.94 -12.97
CA LYS A 104 12.18 -8.78 -11.80
C LYS A 104 12.78 -7.98 -10.64
N GLY A 105 12.74 -6.66 -10.71
CA GLY A 105 13.18 -5.77 -9.64
C GLY A 105 12.01 -5.30 -8.77
N ILE A 106 12.36 -4.67 -7.67
CA ILE A 106 11.43 -3.98 -6.78
C ILE A 106 11.65 -2.48 -6.95
N GLY A 107 10.59 -1.77 -7.34
CA GLY A 107 10.59 -0.31 -7.48
C GLY A 107 10.43 0.37 -6.12
N MET A 108 11.37 1.28 -5.85
CA MET A 108 11.41 2.11 -4.64
C MET A 108 10.78 3.46 -4.93
N VAL A 109 9.96 3.96 -4.00
CA VAL A 109 9.39 5.30 -4.08
C VAL A 109 9.83 6.15 -2.90
N LYS A 110 9.88 7.45 -3.10
CA LYS A 110 10.07 8.39 -2.00
C LYS A 110 8.75 8.59 -1.27
N ARG A 111 8.73 8.37 0.06
CA ARG A 111 7.60 8.66 0.93
C ARG A 111 7.94 9.81 1.87
N LEU A 112 7.01 10.75 2.01
CA LEU A 112 7.07 11.85 2.95
C LEU A 112 6.16 11.52 4.13
N ASP A 113 6.77 11.10 5.24
CA ASP A 113 6.07 10.76 6.49
C ASP A 113 5.82 12.03 7.28
N TYR A 114 4.57 12.50 7.31
CA TYR A 114 4.18 13.71 8.03
C TYR A 114 3.86 13.39 9.49
N PHE A 115 4.31 14.28 10.38
CA PHE A 115 4.06 14.21 11.83
C PHE A 115 4.04 15.61 12.44
N GLU A 116 3.43 15.75 13.63
CA GLU A 116 3.36 17.01 14.36
C GLU A 116 4.38 17.04 15.50
N VAL A 117 5.07 18.17 15.63
CA VAL A 117 5.99 18.46 16.76
C VAL A 117 5.70 19.88 17.24
N ASP A 118 5.27 20.00 18.49
CA ASP A 118 4.94 21.29 19.13
C ASP A 118 3.90 22.14 18.36
N GLY A 119 2.97 21.48 17.66
CA GLY A 119 1.95 22.11 16.84
C GLY A 119 2.39 22.46 15.40
N ASP A 120 3.65 22.23 15.06
CA ASP A 120 4.18 22.41 13.70
C ASP A 120 4.14 21.08 12.92
N LEU A 121 3.61 21.12 11.70
CA LEU A 121 3.67 20.00 10.78
C LEU A 121 5.07 19.88 10.19
N ARG A 122 5.68 18.72 10.35
CA ARG A 122 6.98 18.34 9.80
C ARG A 122 6.87 17.06 8.99
N PHE A 123 7.91 16.74 8.21
CA PHE A 123 8.01 15.45 7.52
C PHE A 123 9.45 14.93 7.54
N GLN A 124 9.57 13.62 7.41
CA GLN A 124 10.84 12.94 7.09
C GLN A 124 10.69 12.18 5.78
N GLU A 125 11.80 12.01 5.06
CA GLU A 125 11.83 11.24 3.82
C GLU A 125 12.25 9.79 4.08
N ALA A 126 11.57 8.86 3.42
CA ALA A 126 11.93 7.44 3.42
C ALA A 126 11.84 6.89 2.00
N MET A 127 12.74 5.96 1.66
CA MET A 127 12.60 5.13 0.45
C MET A 127 11.92 3.83 0.84
N ILE A 128 10.81 3.50 0.16
CA ILE A 128 10.01 2.34 0.48
C ILE A 128 9.72 1.48 -0.77
N GLU A 129 9.60 0.18 -0.57
CA GLU A 129 9.23 -0.77 -1.61
C GLU A 129 7.76 -0.56 -2.00
N ARG A 130 7.47 -0.36 -3.31
CA ARG A 130 6.08 -0.17 -3.78
C ARG A 130 5.75 -0.91 -5.05
N LEU A 131 6.61 -0.99 -6.04
CA LEU A 131 6.28 -1.66 -7.29
C LEU A 131 6.97 -3.02 -7.40
N TYR A 132 6.20 -4.08 -7.58
CA TYR A 132 6.75 -5.42 -7.74
C TYR A 132 5.92 -6.27 -8.71
N ASN A 133 6.53 -7.34 -9.23
CA ASN A 133 5.82 -8.32 -10.03
C ASN A 133 5.45 -9.54 -9.17
N ARG A 134 4.15 -9.79 -8.99
CA ARG A 134 3.62 -10.88 -8.15
C ARG A 134 3.99 -12.31 -8.60
N LYS A 135 4.55 -12.47 -9.80
CA LYS A 135 5.12 -13.76 -10.22
C LYS A 135 6.48 -14.05 -9.60
N PHE A 136 7.16 -13.00 -9.14
CA PHE A 136 8.52 -13.09 -8.62
C PHE A 136 8.65 -12.73 -7.15
N PHE A 137 7.64 -12.03 -6.58
CA PHE A 137 7.63 -11.60 -5.19
C PHE A 137 6.24 -11.75 -4.59
N ARG A 138 6.22 -11.94 -3.28
CA ARG A 138 5.02 -11.92 -2.44
C ARG A 138 5.33 -11.29 -1.09
N PHE A 139 4.31 -10.84 -0.39
CA PHE A 139 4.44 -10.43 0.99
C PHE A 139 4.58 -11.64 1.91
N GLU A 140 5.47 -11.54 2.90
CA GLU A 140 5.62 -12.48 4.00
C GLU A 140 5.71 -11.72 5.31
N ARG A 141 5.49 -12.39 6.43
CA ARG A 141 5.35 -11.91 7.81
C ARG A 141 3.95 -11.37 8.10
N VAL A 142 3.46 -11.73 9.26
CA VAL A 142 2.10 -11.39 9.75
C VAL A 142 1.96 -9.89 9.99
N VAL A 143 2.99 -9.26 10.55
CA VAL A 143 3.13 -7.82 10.79
C VAL A 143 4.53 -7.36 10.37
N HIS A 144 4.67 -6.09 10.02
CA HIS A 144 5.87 -5.56 9.35
C HIS A 144 6.20 -6.38 8.08
N GLU A 145 5.16 -6.63 7.31
CA GLU A 145 5.24 -7.40 6.08
C GLU A 145 6.23 -6.78 5.09
N ALA A 146 6.99 -7.63 4.44
CA ALA A 146 7.98 -7.25 3.44
C ALA A 146 7.86 -8.13 2.20
N LEU A 147 8.42 -7.68 1.08
CA LEU A 147 8.47 -8.44 -0.16
C LEU A 147 9.58 -9.49 -0.12
N PHE A 148 9.22 -10.75 -0.35
CA PHE A 148 10.13 -11.87 -0.44
C PHE A 148 10.13 -12.47 -1.84
N PRO A 149 11.30 -12.90 -2.36
CA PRO A 149 11.39 -13.51 -3.67
C PRO A 149 10.74 -14.90 -3.69
N ILE A 150 10.09 -15.23 -4.80
CA ILE A 150 9.55 -16.57 -5.07
C ILE A 150 10.61 -17.35 -5.85
N GLY A 151 11.08 -18.47 -5.26
CA GLY A 151 12.14 -19.28 -5.87
C GLY A 151 13.51 -18.59 -5.88
N ASN A 152 14.27 -18.76 -6.96
CA ASN A 152 15.65 -18.26 -7.08
C ASN A 152 15.72 -16.87 -7.72
N VAL A 153 14.80 -15.96 -7.41
CA VAL A 153 14.87 -14.59 -7.90
C VAL A 153 15.83 -13.79 -7.03
N LYS A 154 16.78 -13.12 -7.67
CA LYS A 154 17.73 -12.24 -6.97
C LYS A 154 17.06 -10.90 -6.66
N LEU A 155 17.17 -10.45 -5.42
CA LEU A 155 16.71 -9.12 -5.01
C LEU A 155 17.51 -8.04 -5.77
N ALA A 156 16.78 -7.13 -6.40
CA ALA A 156 17.31 -5.94 -7.07
C ALA A 156 16.33 -4.80 -6.90
N TYR A 157 16.82 -3.62 -6.59
CA TYR A 157 16.03 -2.43 -6.36
C TYR A 157 16.32 -1.37 -7.41
N TYR A 158 15.31 -0.55 -7.73
CA TYR A 158 15.45 0.59 -8.62
C TYR A 158 14.51 1.71 -8.17
N ASP A 159 14.98 2.95 -8.28
CA ASP A 159 14.21 4.12 -7.87
C ASP A 159 13.16 4.47 -8.92
N LEU A 160 11.96 4.81 -8.47
CA LEU A 160 10.86 5.26 -9.29
C LEU A 160 10.64 6.76 -9.13
N PRO A 161 10.20 7.46 -10.20
CA PRO A 161 9.88 8.88 -10.16
C PRO A 161 8.50 9.10 -9.52
N VAL A 162 8.35 8.67 -8.28
CA VAL A 162 7.11 8.73 -7.51
C VAL A 162 7.39 9.29 -6.12
N VAL A 163 6.59 10.28 -5.72
CA VAL A 163 6.57 10.81 -4.37
C VAL A 163 5.18 10.56 -3.76
N ILE A 164 5.16 9.99 -2.57
CA ILE A 164 3.94 9.68 -1.82
C ILE A 164 3.92 10.52 -0.54
N ASP A 165 2.80 11.19 -0.26
CA ASP A 165 2.52 11.76 1.05
C ASP A 165 1.91 10.66 1.93
N HIS A 166 2.39 10.51 3.17
CA HIS A 166 1.89 9.60 4.18
C HIS A 166 1.51 10.37 5.44
N THR A 167 0.24 10.29 5.82
CA THR A 167 -0.34 11.05 6.93
C THR A 167 -0.68 10.21 8.15
N GLY A 168 -0.27 8.94 8.15
CA GLY A 168 -0.61 7.97 9.20
C GLY A 168 -0.04 8.28 10.59
N TYR A 169 0.86 9.27 10.71
CA TYR A 169 1.39 9.76 11.99
C TYR A 169 0.76 11.09 12.43
N ILE A 170 -0.21 11.61 11.67
CA ILE A 170 -1.00 12.80 12.03
C ILE A 170 -2.31 12.34 12.64
N GLY A 171 -2.67 12.92 13.78
CA GLY A 171 -3.98 12.68 14.40
C GLY A 171 -3.95 12.59 15.91
N ALA A 172 -5.09 12.27 16.48
CA ALA A 172 -5.23 12.14 17.92
C ALA A 172 -4.32 11.03 18.46
N LYS A 173 -3.65 11.30 19.55
CA LYS A 173 -2.73 10.37 20.21
C LYS A 173 -3.36 9.00 20.46
N GLU A 174 -4.65 8.98 20.82
CA GLU A 174 -5.41 7.76 21.05
C GLU A 174 -5.41 6.83 19.83
N LYS A 175 -5.61 7.36 18.61
CA LYS A 175 -5.57 6.56 17.37
C LYS A 175 -4.19 5.97 17.10
N LEU A 176 -3.13 6.72 17.36
CA LEU A 176 -1.74 6.25 17.19
C LEU A 176 -1.42 5.17 18.21
N ASP A 177 -1.86 5.32 19.46
CA ASP A 177 -1.69 4.34 20.53
C ASP A 177 -2.47 3.04 20.22
N GLU A 178 -3.71 3.12 19.71
CA GLU A 178 -4.50 1.96 19.28
C GLU A 178 -3.81 1.18 18.14
N LYS A 179 -3.25 1.89 17.13
CA LYS A 179 -2.49 1.28 16.04
C LYS A 179 -1.25 0.55 16.58
N ALA A 180 -0.48 1.20 17.45
CA ALA A 180 0.70 0.62 18.07
C ALA A 180 0.37 -0.60 18.94
N MET A 181 -0.71 -0.54 19.72
CA MET A 181 -1.17 -1.66 20.56
C MET A 181 -1.65 -2.86 19.74
N ARG A 182 -2.34 -2.62 18.62
CA ARG A 182 -2.73 -3.69 17.69
C ARG A 182 -1.50 -4.41 17.13
N ASP A 183 -0.51 -3.65 16.65
CA ASP A 183 0.70 -4.21 16.06
C ASP A 183 1.53 -4.96 17.10
N LEU A 184 1.65 -4.44 18.32
CA LEU A 184 2.30 -5.12 19.45
C LEU A 184 1.60 -6.45 19.80
N LYS A 185 0.27 -6.47 19.82
CA LYS A 185 -0.49 -7.69 20.10
C LYS A 185 -0.20 -8.77 19.05
N LEU A 186 -0.19 -8.40 17.76
CA LEU A 186 0.15 -9.34 16.68
C LEU A 186 1.57 -9.90 16.81
N VAL A 187 2.54 -9.06 17.20
CA VAL A 187 3.92 -9.54 17.46
C VAL A 187 3.97 -10.52 18.61
N LEU A 188 3.24 -10.28 19.71
CA LEU A 188 3.21 -11.16 20.86
C LEU A 188 2.56 -12.53 20.55
N GLU A 189 1.48 -12.53 19.74
CA GLU A 189 0.82 -13.78 19.29
C GLU A 189 1.72 -14.68 18.42
N ILE A 190 2.76 -14.12 17.79
CA ILE A 190 3.74 -14.89 16.99
C ILE A 190 4.81 -15.55 17.88
N LEU A 191 5.05 -15.01 19.08
CA LEU A 191 6.09 -15.46 19.98
C LEU A 191 5.62 -16.58 20.95
N GLU A 192 4.32 -16.84 21.01
CA GLU A 192 3.70 -17.96 21.74
C GLU A 192 3.59 -19.22 20.85
#